data_b0d44f1f9e83e0ee3a14e195ed4f90c5
#
_entry.id   b0d44f1f9e83e0ee3a14e195ed4f90c5
#
_cell.length_a   1.000
_cell.length_b   1.000
_cell.length_c   1.000
_cell.angle_alpha   90.00
_cell.angle_beta   90.00
_cell.angle_gamma   90.00
#
_symmetry.space_group_name_H-M   'P 1'
#
loop_
_entity.id
_entity.type
_entity.pdbx_description
1 polymer ?
#
loop_
_entity_poly.entity_id
_entity_poly.type
_entity_poly.pdbx_seq_one_letter_code
_entity_poly.pdbx_strand_id
1 'polypeptide(L)'
;GRFNCRIEKNDDIAWLEEQLASMIFEYNSVEGYQATLFGGITRRPKHLTRANQNLQNFITETGGLLGIDVAYRATGGVCDGNNLSQSGLPNVDTLGVRGGDIHSINEYMVIDSLAERTKFVALILMRMAKGEFDFIRDSEKLNKA
;
A
#
# COMPACT_ATOMS: atom_id res chain seq x y z
N GLY A 1 -20.01 -18.24 7.84
CA GLY A 1 -19.87 -16.79 7.69
C GLY A 1 -18.59 -16.42 6.93
N ARG A 2 -18.49 -15.17 6.50
CA ARG A 2 -17.27 -14.62 5.90
C ARG A 2 -16.98 -13.29 6.58
N PHE A 3 -15.73 -13.04 6.93
CA PHE A 3 -15.30 -11.76 7.48
C PHE A 3 -14.00 -11.32 6.81
N ASN A 4 -13.69 -10.04 6.93
CA ASN A 4 -12.46 -9.43 6.45
C ASN A 4 -11.82 -8.69 7.62
N CYS A 5 -10.54 -8.94 7.87
CA CYS A 5 -9.77 -8.29 8.92
C CYS A 5 -8.64 -7.48 8.29
N ARG A 6 -8.44 -6.25 8.76
CA ARG A 6 -7.34 -5.40 8.33
C ARG A 6 -6.47 -5.09 9.53
N ILE A 7 -5.18 -5.28 9.36
CA ILE A 7 -4.16 -5.04 10.38
C ILE A 7 -3.25 -3.89 9.95
N GLU A 8 -2.79 -3.12 10.93
CA GLU A 8 -1.92 -1.97 10.67
C GLU A 8 -0.43 -2.32 10.78
N LYS A 9 -0.08 -3.30 11.61
CA LYS A 9 1.30 -3.70 11.86
C LYS A 9 1.50 -5.18 11.61
N ASN A 10 2.67 -5.56 11.09
CA ASN A 10 3.02 -6.96 10.89
C ASN A 10 3.06 -7.75 12.20
N ASP A 11 3.42 -7.10 13.30
CA ASP A 11 3.51 -7.73 14.62
C ASP A 11 2.13 -8.19 15.14
N ASP A 12 1.05 -7.54 14.68
CA ASP A 12 -0.31 -7.89 15.06
C ASP A 12 -0.81 -9.18 14.36
N ILE A 13 -0.09 -9.67 13.36
CA ILE A 13 -0.49 -10.88 12.59
C ILE A 13 -0.53 -12.11 13.50
N ALA A 14 0.56 -12.36 14.21
CA ALA A 14 0.66 -13.53 15.08
C ALA A 14 -0.41 -13.50 16.18
N TRP A 15 -0.64 -12.34 16.77
CA TRP A 15 -1.70 -12.15 17.74
C TRP A 15 -3.08 -12.45 17.15
N LEU A 16 -3.39 -11.94 15.96
CA LEU A 16 -4.68 -12.18 15.31
C LEU A 16 -4.88 -13.66 15.01
N GLU A 17 -3.85 -14.33 14.47
CA GLU A 17 -3.91 -15.78 14.18
C GLU A 17 -4.13 -16.59 15.45
N GLU A 18 -3.47 -16.24 16.56
CA GLU A 18 -3.67 -16.86 17.86
C GLU A 18 -5.10 -16.66 18.39
N GLN A 19 -5.64 -15.43 18.30
CA GLN A 19 -7.02 -15.16 18.74
C GLN A 19 -8.03 -15.97 17.92
N LEU A 20 -7.85 -16.04 16.61
CA LEU A 20 -8.73 -16.81 15.74
C LEU A 20 -8.66 -18.32 16.04
N ALA A 21 -7.45 -18.85 16.28
CA ALA A 21 -7.27 -20.25 16.66
C ALA A 21 -7.91 -20.56 18.02
N SER A 22 -7.74 -19.67 19.00
CA SER A 22 -8.37 -19.80 20.32
C SER A 22 -9.89 -19.81 20.24
N MET A 23 -10.48 -18.92 19.45
CA MET A 23 -11.92 -18.88 19.24
C MET A 23 -12.44 -20.19 18.61
N ILE A 24 -11.76 -20.71 17.59
CA ILE A 24 -12.14 -21.98 16.94
C ILE A 24 -12.04 -23.13 17.94
N PHE A 25 -11.00 -23.18 18.74
CA PHE A 25 -10.82 -24.19 19.78
C PHE A 25 -11.94 -24.16 20.83
N GLU A 26 -12.28 -22.96 21.31
CA GLU A 26 -13.33 -22.75 22.30
C GLU A 26 -14.68 -23.22 21.76
N TYR A 27 -15.08 -22.81 20.56
CA TYR A 27 -16.34 -23.25 19.95
C TYR A 27 -16.41 -24.76 19.72
N ASN A 28 -15.31 -25.38 19.30
CA ASN A 28 -15.24 -26.82 19.08
C ASN A 28 -15.25 -27.65 20.38
N SER A 29 -15.02 -27.01 21.54
CA SER A 29 -15.11 -27.66 22.85
C SER A 29 -16.56 -27.81 23.34
N VAL A 30 -17.52 -27.13 22.69
CA VAL A 30 -18.94 -27.19 23.06
C VAL A 30 -19.62 -28.28 22.22
N GLU A 31 -20.30 -29.20 22.92
CA GLU A 31 -21.01 -30.29 22.26
C GLU A 31 -22.06 -29.75 21.28
N GLY A 32 -22.09 -30.33 20.08
CA GLY A 32 -23.02 -29.93 19.01
C GLY A 32 -22.54 -28.77 18.15
N TYR A 33 -21.37 -28.19 18.43
CA TYR A 33 -20.77 -27.14 17.59
C TYR A 33 -19.52 -27.67 16.90
N GLN A 34 -19.37 -27.26 15.63
CA GLN A 34 -18.15 -27.47 14.86
C GLN A 34 -17.85 -26.24 14.03
N ALA A 35 -16.67 -25.67 14.21
CA ALA A 35 -16.17 -24.53 13.45
C ALA A 35 -14.84 -24.88 12.78
N THR A 36 -14.69 -24.45 11.53
CA THR A 36 -13.43 -24.56 10.79
C THR A 36 -13.11 -23.22 10.17
N LEU A 37 -11.89 -22.75 10.35
CA LEU A 37 -11.41 -21.51 9.76
C LEU A 37 -10.71 -21.81 8.44
N PHE A 38 -11.13 -21.11 7.38
CA PHE A 38 -10.49 -21.15 6.07
C PHE A 38 -9.98 -19.76 5.70
N GLY A 39 -8.79 -19.70 5.12
CA GLY A 39 -8.18 -18.47 4.70
C GLY A 39 -6.95 -18.13 5.56
N GLY A 40 -6.53 -16.90 5.51
CA GLY A 40 -5.34 -16.40 6.21
C GLY A 40 -4.96 -15.01 5.71
N ILE A 41 -3.77 -14.56 6.07
CA ILE A 41 -3.23 -13.26 5.67
C ILE A 41 -2.83 -13.30 4.20
N THR A 42 -3.59 -12.62 3.35
CA THR A 42 -3.35 -12.56 1.91
C THR A 42 -2.44 -11.41 1.51
N ARG A 43 -2.51 -10.30 2.24
CA ARG A 43 -1.69 -9.11 2.02
C ARG A 43 -1.29 -8.49 3.35
N ARG A 44 0.01 -8.29 3.54
CA ARG A 44 0.54 -7.65 4.74
C ARG A 44 0.45 -6.13 4.65
N PRO A 45 0.46 -5.40 5.79
CA PRO A 45 0.56 -3.95 5.79
C PRO A 45 1.81 -3.48 5.06
N LYS A 46 1.67 -2.35 4.34
CA LYS A 46 2.81 -1.68 3.71
C LYS A 46 3.40 -0.68 4.70
N HIS A 47 4.62 -0.93 5.14
CA HIS A 47 5.32 -0.03 6.05
C HIS A 47 6.00 1.11 5.31
N LEU A 48 6.03 2.27 5.95
CA LEU A 48 6.81 3.39 5.49
C LEU A 48 8.30 3.15 5.84
N THR A 49 9.02 2.53 4.92
CA THR A 49 10.47 2.38 5.03
C THR A 49 11.18 3.67 4.61
N ARG A 50 12.47 3.81 4.94
CA ARG A 50 13.28 4.93 4.47
C ARG A 50 13.33 5.01 2.94
N ALA A 51 13.40 3.86 2.26
CA ALA A 51 13.38 3.79 0.81
C ALA A 51 12.05 4.30 0.23
N ASN A 52 10.91 3.93 0.85
CA ASN A 52 9.61 4.50 0.48
C ASN A 52 9.57 6.01 0.72
N GLN A 53 10.12 6.49 1.83
CA GLN A 53 10.16 7.92 2.13
C GLN A 53 10.99 8.70 1.13
N ASN A 54 12.15 8.16 0.72
CA ASN A 54 12.97 8.76 -0.33
C ASN A 54 12.21 8.84 -1.67
N LEU A 55 11.50 7.78 -2.05
CA LEU A 55 10.66 7.78 -3.23
C LEU A 55 9.52 8.81 -3.13
N GLN A 56 8.85 8.88 -1.99
CA GLN A 56 7.81 9.87 -1.74
C GLN A 56 8.35 11.30 -1.87
N ASN A 57 9.51 11.59 -1.28
CA ASN A 57 10.15 12.90 -1.38
C ASN A 57 10.50 13.26 -2.82
N PHE A 58 11.08 12.33 -3.58
CA PHE A 58 11.38 12.50 -5.00
C PHE A 58 10.13 12.82 -5.84
N ILE A 59 9.04 12.11 -5.58
CA ILE A 59 7.76 12.32 -6.26
C ILE A 59 7.15 13.67 -5.86
N THR A 60 7.19 14.03 -4.59
CA THR A 60 6.70 15.34 -4.09
C THR A 60 7.48 16.49 -4.72
N GLU A 61 8.80 16.40 -4.77
CA GLU A 61 9.65 17.38 -5.44
C GLU A 61 9.31 17.51 -6.94
N THR A 62 9.12 16.36 -7.61
CA THR A 62 8.72 16.34 -9.03
C THR A 62 7.35 16.99 -9.25
N GLY A 63 6.41 16.77 -8.33
CA GLY A 63 5.10 17.45 -8.34
C GLY A 63 5.25 18.97 -8.23
N GLY A 64 6.11 19.42 -7.33
CA GLY A 64 6.39 20.85 -7.13
C GLY A 64 6.89 21.55 -8.41
N LEU A 65 7.67 20.86 -9.26
CA LEU A 65 8.12 21.40 -10.56
C LEU A 65 6.96 21.69 -11.53
N LEU A 66 5.83 21.04 -11.33
CA LEU A 66 4.60 21.21 -12.14
C LEU A 66 3.50 22.00 -11.41
N GLY A 67 3.78 22.50 -10.21
CA GLY A 67 2.78 23.17 -9.36
C GLY A 67 1.73 22.19 -8.81
N ILE A 68 2.04 20.90 -8.76
CA ILE A 68 1.17 19.84 -8.22
C ILE A 68 1.54 19.59 -6.77
N ASP A 69 0.60 19.80 -5.86
CA ASP A 69 0.76 19.43 -4.46
C ASP A 69 0.52 17.93 -4.29
N VAL A 70 1.50 17.26 -3.67
CA VAL A 70 1.48 15.81 -3.45
C VAL A 70 1.50 15.53 -1.97
N ALA A 71 0.42 14.94 -1.46
CA ALA A 71 0.28 14.53 -0.07
C ALA A 71 0.08 13.02 0.04
N TYR A 72 0.61 12.43 1.09
CA TYR A 72 0.48 10.99 1.39
C TYR A 72 -0.37 10.81 2.64
N ARG A 73 -1.22 9.78 2.61
CA ARG A 73 -2.05 9.39 3.75
C ARG A 73 -1.99 7.89 3.96
N ALA A 74 -1.94 7.47 5.21
CA ALA A 74 -2.19 6.08 5.56
C ALA A 74 -3.69 5.76 5.36
N THR A 75 -3.97 4.64 4.74
CA THR A 75 -5.36 4.18 4.51
C THR A 75 -5.46 2.69 4.85
N GLY A 76 -6.67 2.23 5.14
CA GLY A 76 -6.96 0.80 5.30
C GLY A 76 -7.11 0.06 3.97
N GLY A 77 -6.92 0.72 2.82
CA GLY A 77 -6.93 0.07 1.51
C GLY A 77 -5.71 -0.83 1.32
N VAL A 78 -5.88 -1.88 0.52
CA VAL A 78 -4.80 -2.77 0.11
C VAL A 78 -4.77 -2.89 -1.41
N CYS A 79 -3.57 -2.93 -1.98
CA CYS A 79 -3.35 -3.07 -3.41
C CYS A 79 -2.13 -3.99 -3.67
N ASP A 80 -1.77 -4.18 -4.91
CA ASP A 80 -0.59 -4.98 -5.27
C ASP A 80 0.72 -4.34 -4.78
N GLY A 81 0.73 -3.03 -4.52
CA GLY A 81 1.82 -2.33 -3.86
C GLY A 81 2.18 -2.92 -2.48
N ASN A 82 1.23 -3.53 -1.76
CA ASN A 82 1.51 -4.25 -0.53
C ASN A 82 2.42 -5.46 -0.77
N ASN A 83 2.16 -6.24 -1.84
CA ASN A 83 2.98 -7.39 -2.21
C ASN A 83 4.39 -6.98 -2.67
N LEU A 84 4.48 -5.91 -3.46
CA LEU A 84 5.77 -5.35 -3.89
C LEU A 84 6.59 -4.86 -2.68
N SER A 85 5.93 -4.21 -1.73
CA SER A 85 6.57 -3.77 -0.48
C SER A 85 7.13 -4.94 0.34
N GLN A 86 6.41 -6.07 0.40
CA GLN A 86 6.88 -7.27 1.09
C GLN A 86 8.14 -7.89 0.43
N SER A 87 8.30 -7.68 -0.88
CA SER A 87 9.51 -8.07 -1.62
C SER A 87 10.65 -7.05 -1.50
N GLY A 88 10.49 -6.02 -0.65
CA GLY A 88 11.50 -4.98 -0.42
C GLY A 88 11.52 -3.88 -1.48
N LEU A 89 10.57 -3.87 -2.44
CA LEU A 89 10.52 -2.84 -3.47
C LEU A 89 9.79 -1.59 -2.97
N PRO A 90 10.45 -0.42 -2.87
CA PRO A 90 9.79 0.84 -2.59
C PRO A 90 8.78 1.15 -3.69
N ASN A 91 7.58 1.52 -3.28
CA ASN A 91 6.53 1.82 -4.24
C ASN A 91 5.54 2.84 -3.68
N VAL A 92 4.90 3.56 -4.58
CA VAL A 92 3.76 4.44 -4.31
C VAL A 92 2.60 4.02 -5.20
N ASP A 93 1.42 4.27 -4.75
CA ASP A 93 0.18 4.03 -5.48
C ASP A 93 -0.63 5.34 -5.57
N THR A 94 -1.77 5.30 -6.29
CA THR A 94 -2.68 6.46 -6.45
C THR A 94 -2.08 7.69 -7.14
N LEU A 95 -1.15 7.49 -8.09
CA LEU A 95 -0.64 8.56 -8.95
C LEU A 95 -1.54 8.88 -10.16
N GLY A 96 -2.67 8.19 -10.28
CA GLY A 96 -3.63 8.37 -11.36
C GLY A 96 -4.45 9.66 -11.27
N VAL A 97 -5.52 9.70 -12.05
CA VAL A 97 -6.44 10.83 -12.14
C VAL A 97 -7.07 11.21 -10.79
N ARG A 98 -7.48 12.46 -10.65
CA ARG A 98 -8.31 12.89 -9.52
C ARG A 98 -9.75 12.45 -9.74
N GLY A 99 -10.40 12.05 -8.67
CA GLY A 99 -11.80 11.62 -8.67
C GLY A 99 -12.30 11.39 -7.26
N GLY A 100 -13.45 10.79 -7.14
CA GLY A 100 -14.06 10.50 -5.83
C GLY A 100 -15.13 9.42 -5.92
N ASP A 101 -15.74 9.17 -4.76
CA ASP A 101 -16.82 8.19 -4.57
C ASP A 101 -16.49 6.78 -5.08
N ILE A 102 -15.20 6.39 -4.96
CA ILE A 102 -14.68 5.10 -5.45
C ILE A 102 -15.50 3.93 -4.89
N HIS A 103 -15.75 2.95 -5.76
CA HIS A 103 -16.56 1.76 -5.46
C HIS A 103 -18.05 2.06 -5.26
N SER A 104 -18.55 3.18 -5.76
CA SER A 104 -19.96 3.52 -5.76
C SER A 104 -20.50 3.77 -7.17
N ILE A 105 -21.83 3.82 -7.30
CA ILE A 105 -22.48 4.20 -8.56
C ILE A 105 -22.28 5.67 -8.93
N ASN A 106 -21.77 6.47 -8.00
CA ASN A 106 -21.47 7.89 -8.17
C ASN A 106 -19.97 8.14 -8.41
N GLU A 107 -19.17 7.09 -8.61
CA GLU A 107 -17.75 7.22 -8.88
C GLU A 107 -17.51 8.13 -10.09
N TYR A 108 -16.62 9.11 -9.90
CA TYR A 108 -16.33 10.09 -10.93
C TYR A 108 -14.84 10.34 -11.10
N MET A 109 -14.47 10.83 -12.28
CA MET A 109 -13.12 11.28 -12.62
C MET A 109 -13.15 12.75 -13.04
N VAL A 110 -12.18 13.53 -12.61
CA VAL A 110 -11.93 14.89 -13.11
C VAL A 110 -11.14 14.80 -14.39
N ILE A 111 -11.79 15.06 -15.54
CA ILE A 111 -11.22 14.86 -16.90
C ILE A 111 -9.91 15.64 -17.07
N ASP A 112 -9.85 16.90 -16.65
CA ASP A 112 -8.64 17.73 -16.78
C ASP A 112 -7.43 17.15 -16.04
N SER A 113 -7.67 16.36 -15.00
CA SER A 113 -6.60 15.69 -14.25
C SER A 113 -5.91 14.59 -15.04
N LEU A 114 -6.50 14.08 -16.11
CA LEU A 114 -5.89 13.05 -16.95
C LEU A 114 -4.60 13.57 -17.60
N ALA A 115 -4.65 14.74 -18.23
CA ALA A 115 -3.48 15.36 -18.82
C ALA A 115 -2.45 15.81 -17.78
N GLU A 116 -2.93 16.37 -16.66
CA GLU A 116 -2.08 16.76 -15.52
C GLU A 116 -1.27 15.57 -14.98
N ARG A 117 -1.94 14.45 -14.68
CA ARG A 117 -1.32 13.26 -14.11
C ARG A 117 -0.43 12.51 -15.10
N THR A 118 -0.79 12.52 -16.38
CA THR A 118 0.05 11.96 -17.45
C THR A 118 1.39 12.72 -17.53
N LYS A 119 1.37 14.05 -17.53
CA LYS A 119 2.58 14.88 -17.51
C LYS A 119 3.42 14.63 -16.26
N PHE A 120 2.77 14.50 -15.12
CA PHE A 120 3.44 14.25 -13.85
C PHE A 120 4.17 12.92 -13.85
N VAL A 121 3.50 11.82 -14.23
CA VAL A 121 4.11 10.50 -14.30
C VAL A 121 5.22 10.46 -15.36
N ALA A 122 5.01 11.07 -16.52
CA ALA A 122 6.06 11.17 -17.54
C ALA A 122 7.31 11.89 -17.02
N LEU A 123 7.16 12.98 -16.28
CA LEU A 123 8.29 13.70 -15.69
C LEU A 123 9.02 12.85 -14.64
N ILE A 124 8.29 12.13 -13.78
CA ILE A 124 8.88 11.17 -12.83
C ILE A 124 9.76 10.17 -13.57
N LEU A 125 9.22 9.51 -14.61
CA LEU A 125 9.96 8.52 -15.39
C LEU A 125 11.18 9.10 -16.10
N MET A 126 11.07 10.30 -16.66
CA MET A 126 12.19 11.00 -17.31
C MET A 126 13.29 11.34 -16.32
N ARG A 127 12.97 11.80 -15.11
CA ARG A 127 13.94 12.09 -14.05
C ARG A 127 14.64 10.81 -13.57
N MET A 128 13.86 9.72 -13.40
CA MET A 128 14.43 8.40 -13.07
C MET A 128 15.38 7.90 -14.17
N ALA A 129 15.00 8.04 -15.44
CA ALA A 129 15.86 7.65 -16.58
C ALA A 129 17.15 8.45 -16.65
N LYS A 130 17.17 9.69 -16.12
CA LYS A 130 18.39 10.50 -15.97
C LYS A 130 19.23 10.12 -14.76
N GLY A 131 18.80 9.15 -13.95
CA GLY A 131 19.50 8.72 -12.75
C GLY A 131 19.32 9.65 -11.54
N GLU A 132 18.31 10.52 -11.55
CA GLU A 132 18.01 11.41 -10.42
C GLU A 132 17.41 10.65 -9.22
N PHE A 133 16.87 9.45 -9.46
CA PHE A 133 16.45 8.50 -8.43
C PHE A 133 16.84 7.08 -8.83
N ASP A 134 17.51 6.36 -7.95
CA ASP A 134 17.96 4.99 -8.17
C ASP A 134 17.47 4.08 -7.05
N PHE A 135 16.47 3.27 -7.35
CA PHE A 135 15.90 2.30 -6.41
C PHE A 135 16.94 1.32 -5.84
N ILE A 136 17.92 0.91 -6.66
CA ILE A 136 18.90 -0.11 -6.29
C ILE A 136 19.93 0.49 -5.34
N ARG A 137 20.47 1.65 -5.69
CA ARG A 137 21.49 2.36 -4.89
C ARG A 137 20.99 2.78 -3.52
N ASP A 138 19.73 3.20 -3.43
CA ASP A 138 19.16 3.64 -2.17
C ASP A 138 18.77 2.46 -1.26
N SER A 139 18.42 1.31 -1.81
CA SER A 139 18.18 0.10 -1.02
C SER A 139 19.47 -0.55 -0.51
N GLU A 140 20.55 -0.55 -1.28
CA GLU A 140 21.85 -1.12 -0.86
C GLU A 140 22.54 -0.30 0.25
N LYS A 141 22.40 1.01 0.25
CA LYS A 141 22.93 1.87 1.32
C LYS A 141 22.23 1.64 2.66
N LEU A 142 21.00 1.15 2.65
CA LEU A 142 20.18 0.92 3.84
C LEU A 142 20.46 -0.43 4.51
N ASN A 143 20.96 -1.42 3.74
CA ASN A 143 21.33 -2.73 4.27
C ASN A 143 22.75 -2.76 4.86
N LYS A 144 23.50 -1.65 4.79
CA LYS A 144 24.88 -1.53 5.30
C LYS A 144 25.01 -0.57 6.50
N ALA A 145 23.90 -0.02 6.97
CA ALA A 145 23.82 0.85 8.15
C ALA A 145 22.98 0.20 9.25
#